data_7fd8cb5fbf2518aeca1570c7a660df0f
#
_entry.id   7fd8cb5fbf2518aeca1570c7a660df0f
#
_cell.length_a   1.000
_cell.length_b   1.000
_cell.length_c   1.000
_cell.angle_alpha   90.00
_cell.angle_beta   90.00
_cell.angle_gamma   90.00
#
_symmetry.space_group_name_H-M   'P 1'
#
loop_
_entity.id
_entity.type
_entity.pdbx_description
1 polymer ?
#
loop_
_entity_poly.entity_id
_entity_poly.type
_entity_poly.pdbx_seq_one_letter_code
_entity_poly.pdbx_strand_id
1 'polypeptide(L)'
;MCKVLIIEDQLDIIDRFKGFAADTELSFISPTDIGLVGFSPTEDEAVEEQLATFLKNKIGEHGIDLVLLDTDLSRGRTLQTHSSYKAALRELGMPVCRYQKGGTTSEFEQLPQLQRTIRDGASAIWIPRAIVSGDRMHELVPRLIAISRGFKAIYEALQASPELLKGRHSPTDVLAAVLGNSAISYEFLGYAAQNLVYFANPEAHVAEYQISEEQRFATQLGYWLFNYIMMFPGPILSEPSAAAYLNIQPSELKKHSELSEALKVAQYHGPFSEIAPYFWRSALIELLNDFDGDIVRNEAFRDLEIARIDTQSPDSVAYICLVSGKPITEQQAAPTPDWVPSGASEARVDDDVLSELGPLAGI
;
A
#
# COMPACT_ATOMS: atom_id res chain seq x y z
N MET A 1 10.33 12.75 14.02
CA MET A 1 10.77 11.41 14.43
C MET A 1 9.55 10.52 14.40
N CYS A 2 9.57 9.43 13.61
CA CYS A 2 8.46 8.49 13.47
C CYS A 2 8.49 7.48 14.63
N LYS A 3 7.39 7.29 15.33
CA LYS A 3 7.28 6.34 16.44
C LYS A 3 6.40 5.14 16.05
N VAL A 4 6.98 3.96 16.05
CA VAL A 4 6.31 2.73 15.63
C VAL A 4 6.17 1.79 16.83
N LEU A 5 4.92 1.47 17.19
CA LEU A 5 4.65 0.42 18.17
C LEU A 5 4.81 -0.95 17.51
N ILE A 6 5.72 -1.76 18.01
CA ILE A 6 5.84 -3.18 17.63
C ILE A 6 4.92 -4.00 18.52
N ILE A 7 4.08 -4.83 17.93
CA ILE A 7 3.33 -5.87 18.64
C ILE A 7 3.90 -7.22 18.21
N GLU A 8 4.81 -7.74 19.00
CA GLU A 8 5.62 -8.93 18.77
C GLU A 8 5.87 -9.63 20.12
N ASP A 9 5.88 -10.95 20.15
CA ASP A 9 6.11 -11.76 21.34
C ASP A 9 7.58 -12.24 21.50
N GLN A 10 8.39 -12.13 20.45
CA GLN A 10 9.80 -12.55 20.43
C GLN A 10 10.73 -11.35 20.65
N LEU A 11 11.42 -11.32 21.77
CA LEU A 11 12.31 -10.21 22.15
C LEU A 11 13.49 -10.04 21.19
N ASP A 12 14.05 -11.13 20.69
CA ASP A 12 15.17 -11.09 19.71
C ASP A 12 14.78 -10.41 18.40
N ILE A 13 13.52 -10.54 17.98
CA ILE A 13 13.00 -9.83 16.80
C ILE A 13 12.87 -8.34 17.09
N ILE A 14 12.33 -7.98 18.28
CA ILE A 14 12.21 -6.59 18.70
C ILE A 14 13.59 -5.93 18.75
N ASP A 15 14.57 -6.59 19.38
CA ASP A 15 15.93 -6.07 19.51
C ASP A 15 16.61 -5.89 18.15
N ARG A 16 16.39 -6.83 17.23
CA ARG A 16 16.87 -6.74 15.86
C ARG A 16 16.28 -5.54 15.12
N PHE A 17 14.96 -5.31 15.23
CA PHE A 17 14.31 -4.16 14.60
C PHE A 17 14.81 -2.83 15.22
N LYS A 18 14.95 -2.78 16.55
CA LYS A 18 15.54 -1.61 17.23
C LYS A 18 16.97 -1.35 16.74
N GLY A 19 17.75 -2.40 16.47
CA GLY A 19 19.09 -2.28 15.91
C GLY A 19 19.12 -1.64 14.51
N PHE A 20 18.16 -1.98 13.64
CA PHE A 20 18.04 -1.36 12.31
C PHE A 20 17.59 0.12 12.37
N ALA A 21 16.90 0.52 13.43
CA ALA A 21 16.43 1.89 13.61
C ALA A 21 17.46 2.80 14.28
N ALA A 22 18.57 2.25 14.79
CA ALA A 22 19.64 3.05 15.41
C ALA A 22 20.13 4.14 14.42
N ASP A 23 20.26 5.36 14.92
CA ASP A 23 20.70 6.53 14.16
C ASP A 23 19.79 6.94 12.98
N THR A 24 18.51 6.53 13.00
CA THR A 24 17.50 6.90 12.00
C THR A 24 16.43 7.83 12.58
N GLU A 25 15.51 8.30 11.73
CA GLU A 25 14.35 9.10 12.14
C GLU A 25 13.23 8.25 12.76
N LEU A 26 13.39 6.92 12.89
CA LEU A 26 12.39 6.01 13.44
C LEU A 26 12.78 5.55 14.83
N SER A 27 11.81 5.49 15.74
CA SER A 27 11.94 4.89 17.06
C SER A 27 10.91 3.78 17.22
N PHE A 28 11.38 2.58 17.53
CA PHE A 28 10.51 1.48 17.88
C PHE A 28 10.18 1.49 19.38
N ILE A 29 8.88 1.38 19.67
CA ILE A 29 8.32 1.24 21.02
C ILE A 29 7.87 -0.21 21.17
N SER A 30 8.38 -0.90 22.18
CA SER A 30 8.06 -2.31 22.41
C SER A 30 6.83 -2.49 23.31
N PRO A 31 6.23 -3.69 23.37
CA PRO A 31 5.15 -4.01 24.29
C PRO A 31 5.54 -3.78 25.77
N THR A 32 6.81 -3.96 26.11
CA THR A 32 7.32 -3.71 27.47
C THR A 32 7.34 -2.22 27.77
N ASP A 33 7.74 -1.37 26.82
CA ASP A 33 7.84 0.07 27.03
C ASP A 33 6.48 0.73 27.36
N ILE A 34 5.38 0.16 26.87
CA ILE A 34 4.01 0.65 27.14
C ILE A 34 3.29 -0.14 28.23
N GLY A 35 3.94 -1.12 28.86
CA GLY A 35 3.33 -1.96 29.89
C GLY A 35 2.32 -3.00 29.36
N LEU A 36 2.29 -3.26 28.06
CA LEU A 36 1.38 -4.22 27.43
C LEU A 36 1.67 -5.67 27.88
N VAL A 37 2.91 -5.96 28.28
CA VAL A 37 3.30 -7.28 28.81
C VAL A 37 2.55 -7.62 30.09
N GLY A 38 2.24 -6.63 30.92
CA GLY A 38 1.48 -6.80 32.18
C GLY A 38 -0.02 -6.62 32.04
N PHE A 39 -0.52 -6.29 30.85
CA PHE A 39 -1.95 -6.12 30.61
C PHE A 39 -2.69 -7.45 30.72
N SER A 40 -3.68 -7.53 31.61
CA SER A 40 -4.54 -8.69 31.82
C SER A 40 -5.99 -8.23 31.75
N PRO A 41 -6.72 -8.59 30.70
CA PRO A 41 -8.14 -8.22 30.61
C PRO A 41 -8.95 -8.96 31.72
N THR A 42 -10.00 -8.31 32.18
CA THR A 42 -10.98 -8.87 33.09
C THR A 42 -12.04 -9.68 32.34
N GLU A 43 -12.78 -10.55 33.04
CA GLU A 43 -13.83 -11.39 32.43
C GLU A 43 -15.14 -10.62 32.18
N ASP A 44 -15.25 -9.40 32.72
CA ASP A 44 -16.53 -8.65 32.74
C ASP A 44 -16.78 -7.87 31.42
N GLU A 45 -15.77 -7.63 30.62
CA GLU A 45 -15.86 -6.86 29.39
C GLU A 45 -15.15 -7.55 28.23
N ALA A 46 -15.51 -7.23 26.99
CA ALA A 46 -14.85 -7.77 25.81
C ALA A 46 -13.35 -7.41 25.79
N VAL A 47 -12.51 -8.39 25.51
CA VAL A 47 -11.04 -8.21 25.48
C VAL A 47 -10.62 -7.13 24.50
N GLU A 48 -11.31 -7.02 23.35
CA GLU A 48 -11.08 -6.03 22.31
C GLU A 48 -11.30 -4.60 22.81
N GLU A 49 -12.35 -4.37 23.60
CA GLU A 49 -12.71 -3.06 24.17
C GLU A 49 -11.69 -2.62 25.24
N GLN A 50 -11.36 -3.52 26.15
CA GLN A 50 -10.34 -3.26 27.16
C GLN A 50 -8.98 -2.98 26.53
N LEU A 51 -8.62 -3.75 25.49
CA LEU A 51 -7.39 -3.57 24.75
C LEU A 51 -7.37 -2.24 23.97
N ALA A 52 -8.49 -1.86 23.34
CA ALA A 52 -8.63 -0.59 22.66
C ALA A 52 -8.46 0.59 23.64
N THR A 53 -9.11 0.53 24.81
CA THR A 53 -8.97 1.55 25.86
C THR A 53 -7.53 1.67 26.36
N PHE A 54 -6.88 0.55 26.62
CA PHE A 54 -5.47 0.53 27.02
C PHE A 54 -4.56 1.13 25.95
N LEU A 55 -4.67 0.64 24.72
CA LEU A 55 -3.85 1.11 23.60
C LEU A 55 -4.08 2.58 23.30
N LYS A 56 -5.33 3.09 23.36
CA LYS A 56 -5.65 4.50 23.18
C LYS A 56 -4.79 5.41 24.07
N ASN A 57 -4.78 5.09 25.38
CA ASN A 57 -4.02 5.87 26.34
C ASN A 57 -2.52 5.82 26.04
N LYS A 58 -2.00 4.64 25.71
CA LYS A 58 -0.57 4.45 25.44
C LYS A 58 -0.12 5.05 24.10
N ILE A 59 -0.95 4.98 23.07
CA ILE A 59 -0.71 5.63 21.77
C ILE A 59 -0.59 7.13 21.97
N GLY A 60 -1.52 7.76 22.71
CA GLY A 60 -1.49 9.19 23.00
C GLY A 60 -0.28 9.58 23.87
N GLU A 61 -0.01 8.83 24.95
CA GLU A 61 1.10 9.08 25.89
C GLU A 61 2.46 9.06 25.19
N HIS A 62 2.67 8.08 24.31
CA HIS A 62 3.94 7.89 23.61
C HIS A 62 4.01 8.61 22.27
N GLY A 63 2.90 9.10 21.73
CA GLY A 63 2.80 9.75 20.41
C GLY A 63 3.14 8.76 19.28
N ILE A 64 2.47 7.61 19.27
CA ILE A 64 2.70 6.53 18.29
C ILE A 64 2.01 6.90 16.97
N ASP A 65 2.78 6.85 15.87
CA ASP A 65 2.32 7.20 14.54
C ASP A 65 1.81 5.97 13.74
N LEU A 66 2.39 4.79 14.00
CA LEU A 66 2.17 3.57 13.22
C LEU A 66 2.30 2.34 14.13
N VAL A 67 1.56 1.28 13.83
CA VAL A 67 1.68 -0.02 14.50
C VAL A 67 2.24 -1.06 13.54
N LEU A 68 3.26 -1.79 13.97
CA LEU A 68 3.80 -2.96 13.27
C LEU A 68 3.36 -4.23 14.03
N LEU A 69 2.43 -4.98 13.45
CA LEU A 69 1.73 -6.10 14.07
C LEU A 69 2.17 -7.44 13.46
N ASP A 70 2.72 -8.33 14.29
CA ASP A 70 2.95 -9.71 13.90
C ASP A 70 1.62 -10.48 13.76
N THR A 71 1.52 -11.29 12.73
CA THR A 71 0.34 -12.16 12.51
C THR A 71 0.40 -13.48 13.28
N ASP A 72 1.54 -13.84 13.83
CA ASP A 72 1.77 -15.08 14.57
C ASP A 72 2.04 -14.81 16.06
N LEU A 73 1.06 -14.19 16.74
CA LEU A 73 1.12 -13.84 18.17
C LEU A 73 0.65 -15.00 19.10
N SER A 74 0.41 -16.19 18.59
CA SER A 74 -0.34 -17.24 19.30
C SER A 74 0.42 -17.96 20.42
N ARG A 75 1.70 -17.67 20.63
CA ARG A 75 2.56 -18.52 21.47
C ARG A 75 2.61 -18.19 22.96
N GLY A 76 2.02 -17.10 23.42
CA GLY A 76 2.21 -16.70 24.82
C GLY A 76 0.98 -16.26 25.61
N ARG A 77 -0.13 -15.91 24.97
CA ARG A 77 -1.27 -15.26 25.64
C ARG A 77 -2.60 -15.68 25.05
N THR A 78 -3.39 -16.43 25.80
CA THR A 78 -4.67 -17.01 25.37
C THR A 78 -5.72 -15.96 24.96
N LEU A 79 -5.65 -14.73 25.45
CA LEU A 79 -6.67 -13.69 25.24
C LEU A 79 -6.19 -12.52 24.35
N GLN A 80 -4.88 -12.37 24.10
CA GLN A 80 -4.32 -11.31 23.26
C GLN A 80 -3.90 -11.89 21.92
N THR A 81 -4.87 -12.20 21.09
CA THR A 81 -4.67 -12.75 19.75
C THR A 81 -4.46 -11.65 18.69
N HIS A 82 -3.90 -12.02 17.55
CA HIS A 82 -3.84 -11.13 16.39
C HIS A 82 -5.23 -10.52 16.07
N SER A 83 -6.32 -11.29 16.22
CA SER A 83 -7.69 -10.81 15.97
C SER A 83 -8.11 -9.72 16.94
N SER A 84 -7.80 -9.86 18.24
CA SER A 84 -8.12 -8.86 19.25
C SER A 84 -7.38 -7.54 19.00
N TYR A 85 -6.09 -7.61 18.64
CA TYR A 85 -5.33 -6.42 18.26
C TYR A 85 -5.87 -5.77 16.98
N LYS A 86 -6.22 -6.58 15.97
CA LYS A 86 -6.82 -6.09 14.74
C LYS A 86 -8.11 -5.31 15.01
N ALA A 87 -9.00 -5.84 15.85
CA ALA A 87 -10.25 -5.20 16.22
C ALA A 87 -10.00 -3.89 16.96
N ALA A 88 -9.21 -3.92 18.04
CA ALA A 88 -8.89 -2.74 18.85
C ALA A 88 -8.24 -1.61 18.04
N LEU A 89 -7.24 -1.92 17.20
CA LEU A 89 -6.55 -0.92 16.38
C LEU A 89 -7.43 -0.33 15.28
N ARG A 90 -8.37 -1.11 14.73
CA ARG A 90 -9.36 -0.62 13.78
C ARG A 90 -10.28 0.39 14.43
N GLU A 91 -10.76 0.13 15.65
CA GLU A 91 -11.59 1.06 16.42
C GLU A 91 -10.86 2.36 16.72
N LEU A 92 -9.55 2.28 16.96
CA LEU A 92 -8.70 3.44 17.18
C LEU A 92 -8.28 4.19 15.90
N GLY A 93 -8.72 3.75 14.73
CA GLY A 93 -8.33 4.38 13.46
C GLY A 93 -6.82 4.47 13.25
N MET A 94 -6.05 3.60 13.89
CA MET A 94 -4.59 3.62 13.79
C MET A 94 -4.10 2.99 12.49
N PRO A 95 -3.11 3.60 11.81
CA PRO A 95 -2.39 2.97 10.74
C PRO A 95 -1.65 1.71 11.24
N VAL A 96 -1.86 0.59 10.55
CA VAL A 96 -1.27 -0.71 10.89
C VAL A 96 -0.51 -1.28 9.71
N CYS A 97 0.73 -1.66 9.95
CA CYS A 97 1.47 -2.59 9.10
C CYS A 97 1.42 -3.98 9.68
N ARG A 98 1.22 -5.01 8.85
CA ARG A 98 1.28 -6.41 9.26
C ARG A 98 2.43 -7.12 8.61
N TYR A 99 2.98 -8.07 9.31
CA TYR A 99 4.00 -8.93 8.77
C TYR A 99 3.82 -10.37 9.26
N GLN A 100 4.47 -11.29 8.57
CA GLN A 100 4.60 -12.69 8.95
C GLN A 100 6.07 -13.07 8.87
N LYS A 101 6.56 -13.76 9.87
CA LYS A 101 7.91 -14.31 9.93
C LYS A 101 8.03 -15.59 9.10
N GLY A 102 9.26 -15.98 8.77
CA GLY A 102 9.59 -17.29 8.18
C GLY A 102 9.80 -17.29 6.69
N GLY A 103 10.64 -18.22 6.30
CA GLY A 103 11.15 -18.78 5.07
C GLY A 103 10.82 -18.14 3.73
N THR A 104 11.88 -18.05 3.00
CA THR A 104 12.12 -17.90 1.57
C THR A 104 11.00 -17.43 0.66
N THR A 105 11.34 -16.39 0.00
CA THR A 105 10.81 -15.82 -1.22
C THR A 105 10.77 -16.84 -2.34
N SER A 106 9.62 -17.44 -2.59
CA SER A 106 9.32 -18.04 -3.88
C SER A 106 8.58 -17.03 -4.74
N GLU A 107 8.66 -17.16 -6.05
CA GLU A 107 7.88 -16.37 -7.03
C GLU A 107 6.37 -16.40 -6.72
N PHE A 108 5.90 -17.40 -5.97
CA PHE A 108 4.52 -17.58 -5.50
C PHE A 108 4.14 -16.72 -4.30
N GLU A 109 5.04 -15.97 -3.66
CA GLU A 109 4.65 -15.08 -2.53
C GLU A 109 3.73 -13.94 -2.97
N GLN A 110 3.78 -13.54 -4.22
CA GLN A 110 2.95 -12.45 -4.73
C GLN A 110 1.47 -12.81 -4.73
N LEU A 111 1.09 -14.05 -5.08
CA LEU A 111 -0.31 -14.47 -5.04
C LEU A 111 -0.88 -14.47 -3.62
N PRO A 112 -0.27 -15.08 -2.60
CA PRO A 112 -0.73 -14.96 -1.22
C PRO A 112 -0.78 -13.51 -0.72
N GLN A 113 0.14 -12.65 -1.14
CA GLN A 113 0.12 -11.23 -0.79
C GLN A 113 -1.07 -10.52 -1.45
N LEU A 114 -1.32 -10.79 -2.72
CA LEU A 114 -2.46 -10.27 -3.46
C LEU A 114 -3.78 -10.70 -2.81
N GLN A 115 -3.94 -12.00 -2.49
CA GLN A 115 -5.09 -12.54 -1.78
C GLN A 115 -5.33 -11.87 -0.42
N ARG A 116 -4.26 -11.64 0.34
CA ARG A 116 -4.35 -10.93 1.63
C ARG A 116 -4.76 -9.49 1.44
N THR A 117 -4.25 -8.80 0.42
CA THR A 117 -4.63 -7.43 0.13
C THR A 117 -6.08 -7.32 -0.29
N ILE A 118 -6.57 -8.21 -1.14
CA ILE A 118 -7.98 -8.24 -1.54
C ILE A 118 -8.87 -8.47 -0.33
N ARG A 119 -8.50 -9.38 0.58
CA ARG A 119 -9.29 -9.72 1.75
C ARG A 119 -9.18 -8.72 2.90
N ASP A 120 -7.97 -8.27 3.21
CA ASP A 120 -7.65 -7.55 4.44
C ASP A 120 -7.09 -6.12 4.20
N GLY A 121 -6.91 -5.71 2.95
CA GLY A 121 -6.22 -4.48 2.57
C GLY A 121 -6.85 -3.19 3.08
N ALA A 122 -8.12 -3.24 3.49
CA ALA A 122 -8.79 -2.11 4.13
C ALA A 122 -8.43 -1.93 5.61
N SER A 123 -7.60 -2.79 6.18
CA SER A 123 -7.30 -2.76 7.63
C SER A 123 -5.82 -2.83 7.98
N ALA A 124 -4.93 -2.98 7.00
CA ALA A 124 -3.49 -2.94 7.20
C ALA A 124 -2.71 -2.91 5.89
N ILE A 125 -1.46 -2.45 5.95
CA ILE A 125 -0.48 -2.61 4.88
C ILE A 125 0.39 -3.84 5.20
N TRP A 126 0.55 -4.73 4.23
CA TRP A 126 1.43 -5.88 4.37
C TRP A 126 2.89 -5.52 4.09
N ILE A 127 3.76 -5.87 5.03
CA ILE A 127 5.21 -5.78 4.83
C ILE A 127 5.70 -7.13 4.30
N PRO A 128 6.40 -7.16 3.14
CA PRO A 128 6.93 -8.38 2.56
C PRO A 128 7.88 -9.12 3.51
N ARG A 129 7.83 -10.46 3.49
CA ARG A 129 8.70 -11.31 4.34
C ARG A 129 10.18 -11.04 4.12
N ALA A 130 10.60 -10.81 2.89
CA ALA A 130 11.97 -10.46 2.55
C ALA A 130 12.49 -9.22 3.32
N ILE A 131 11.59 -8.27 3.61
CA ILE A 131 11.90 -7.04 4.36
C ILE A 131 11.91 -7.26 5.87
N VAL A 132 11.21 -8.27 6.37
CA VAL A 132 11.09 -8.53 7.82
C VAL A 132 12.10 -9.56 8.32
N SER A 133 12.34 -10.61 7.55
CA SER A 133 13.17 -11.76 7.96
C SER A 133 14.08 -12.30 6.87
N GLY A 134 14.11 -11.65 5.69
CA GLY A 134 14.91 -12.05 4.54
C GLY A 134 16.15 -11.19 4.32
N ASP A 135 16.59 -11.13 3.10
CA ASP A 135 17.79 -10.43 2.62
C ASP A 135 17.61 -8.90 2.49
N ARG A 136 16.36 -8.43 2.47
CA ARG A 136 16.00 -7.01 2.30
C ARG A 136 15.62 -6.30 3.61
N MET A 137 16.07 -6.80 4.75
CA MET A 137 15.73 -6.21 6.05
C MET A 137 16.19 -4.75 6.23
N HIS A 138 17.23 -4.33 5.51
CA HIS A 138 17.69 -2.94 5.50
C HIS A 138 16.63 -1.96 4.96
N GLU A 139 15.63 -2.44 4.22
CA GLU A 139 14.53 -1.63 3.71
C GLU A 139 13.39 -1.43 4.73
N LEU A 140 13.38 -2.15 5.85
CA LEU A 140 12.27 -2.10 6.81
C LEU A 140 12.04 -0.68 7.36
N VAL A 141 13.09 -0.07 7.86
CA VAL A 141 13.02 1.25 8.50
C VAL A 141 12.63 2.35 7.49
N PRO A 142 13.30 2.50 6.33
CA PRO A 142 12.88 3.46 5.31
C PRO A 142 11.43 3.27 4.87
N ARG A 143 10.98 2.02 4.69
CA ARG A 143 9.61 1.72 4.29
C ARG A 143 8.57 2.11 5.34
N LEU A 144 8.82 1.84 6.63
CA LEU A 144 7.92 2.23 7.71
C LEU A 144 7.84 3.76 7.85
N ILE A 145 8.96 4.47 7.69
CA ILE A 145 8.97 5.95 7.66
C ILE A 145 8.11 6.46 6.51
N ALA A 146 8.31 5.94 5.31
CA ALA A 146 7.56 6.35 4.12
C ALA A 146 6.05 6.06 4.25
N ILE A 147 5.69 4.90 4.83
CA ILE A 147 4.28 4.56 5.12
C ILE A 147 3.69 5.55 6.14
N SER A 148 4.37 5.80 7.25
CA SER A 148 3.90 6.74 8.27
C SER A 148 3.71 8.14 7.69
N ARG A 149 4.67 8.64 6.90
CA ARG A 149 4.57 9.93 6.22
C ARG A 149 3.40 9.97 5.22
N GLY A 150 3.12 8.87 4.53
CA GLY A 150 1.99 8.78 3.62
C GLY A 150 0.65 8.98 4.34
N PHE A 151 0.41 8.28 5.46
CA PHE A 151 -0.79 8.49 6.27
C PHE A 151 -0.86 9.90 6.86
N LYS A 152 0.26 10.42 7.33
CA LYS A 152 0.36 11.78 7.88
C LYS A 152 0.02 12.84 6.83
N ALA A 153 0.52 12.70 5.60
CA ALA A 153 0.22 13.62 4.50
C ALA A 153 -1.28 13.67 4.19
N ILE A 154 -1.97 12.53 4.20
CA ILE A 154 -3.42 12.48 4.01
C ILE A 154 -4.13 13.17 5.18
N TYR A 155 -3.72 12.89 6.41
CA TYR A 155 -4.30 13.50 7.61
C TYR A 155 -4.15 15.03 7.60
N GLU A 156 -2.95 15.55 7.29
CA GLU A 156 -2.67 16.98 7.21
C GLU A 156 -3.49 17.66 6.10
N ALA A 157 -3.67 16.99 4.95
CA ALA A 157 -4.52 17.50 3.87
C ALA A 157 -6.00 17.62 4.31
N LEU A 158 -6.53 16.61 5.04
CA LEU A 158 -7.89 16.65 5.57
C LEU A 158 -8.06 17.71 6.67
N GLN A 159 -7.05 17.90 7.52
CA GLN A 159 -7.06 18.99 8.51
C GLN A 159 -7.04 20.39 7.86
N ALA A 160 -6.30 20.53 6.76
CA ALA A 160 -6.23 21.81 6.03
C ALA A 160 -7.54 22.12 5.27
N SER A 161 -8.35 21.09 4.95
CA SER A 161 -9.59 21.22 4.18
C SER A 161 -10.75 20.45 4.85
N PRO A 162 -11.18 20.87 6.06
CA PRO A 162 -12.21 20.15 6.84
C PRO A 162 -13.58 20.13 6.15
N GLU A 163 -13.81 20.98 5.17
CA GLU A 163 -15.03 20.97 4.34
C GLU A 163 -15.18 19.69 3.54
N LEU A 164 -14.08 19.00 3.19
CA LEU A 164 -14.09 17.72 2.47
C LEU A 164 -14.84 16.62 3.24
N LEU A 165 -14.86 16.70 4.56
CA LEU A 165 -15.53 15.73 5.42
C LEU A 165 -16.95 16.14 5.79
N LYS A 166 -17.29 17.43 5.73
CA LYS A 166 -18.60 17.97 6.14
C LYS A 166 -19.65 17.97 5.03
N GLY A 167 -19.24 17.76 3.79
CA GLY A 167 -20.11 17.78 2.62
C GLY A 167 -20.63 16.38 2.24
N ARG A 168 -21.40 16.32 1.15
CA ARG A 168 -21.79 15.06 0.50
C ARG A 168 -20.73 14.64 -0.54
N HIS A 169 -19.46 14.72 -0.16
CA HIS A 169 -18.38 14.29 -1.03
C HIS A 169 -18.25 12.76 -1.01
N SER A 170 -18.04 12.19 -2.19
CA SER A 170 -17.71 10.78 -2.27
C SER A 170 -16.26 10.54 -1.82
N PRO A 171 -15.89 9.33 -1.36
CA PRO A 171 -14.50 9.00 -1.06
C PRO A 171 -13.54 9.27 -2.22
N THR A 172 -14.01 9.12 -3.45
CA THR A 172 -13.23 9.41 -4.66
C THR A 172 -12.93 10.90 -4.81
N ASP A 173 -13.91 11.77 -4.52
CA ASP A 173 -13.73 13.22 -4.56
C ASP A 173 -12.78 13.68 -3.46
N VAL A 174 -12.93 13.13 -2.25
CA VAL A 174 -12.06 13.45 -1.12
C VAL A 174 -10.62 13.04 -1.43
N LEU A 175 -10.40 11.83 -1.93
CA LEU A 175 -9.06 11.38 -2.29
C LEU A 175 -8.47 12.22 -3.43
N ALA A 176 -9.24 12.51 -4.46
CA ALA A 176 -8.79 13.36 -5.58
C ALA A 176 -8.38 14.76 -5.11
N ALA A 177 -9.13 15.34 -4.16
CA ALA A 177 -8.78 16.61 -3.54
C ALA A 177 -7.51 16.52 -2.69
N VAL A 178 -7.34 15.47 -1.88
CA VAL A 178 -6.12 15.20 -1.10
C VAL A 178 -4.90 15.08 -2.01
N LEU A 179 -5.06 14.49 -3.20
CA LEU A 179 -4.00 14.35 -4.20
C LEU A 179 -3.79 15.62 -5.05
N GLY A 180 -4.58 16.67 -4.81
CA GLY A 180 -4.46 17.93 -5.54
C GLY A 180 -4.92 17.87 -7.01
N ASN A 181 -5.67 16.82 -7.39
CA ASN A 181 -6.15 16.63 -8.75
C ASN A 181 -7.62 16.16 -8.76
N SER A 182 -8.55 17.10 -8.77
CA SER A 182 -9.99 16.79 -8.77
C SER A 182 -10.47 16.09 -10.04
N ALA A 183 -9.74 16.20 -11.15
CA ALA A 183 -10.13 15.59 -12.42
C ALA A 183 -10.05 14.06 -12.42
N ILE A 184 -9.26 13.47 -11.52
CA ILE A 184 -9.08 12.01 -11.45
C ILE A 184 -10.14 11.31 -10.57
N SER A 185 -11.07 12.01 -9.95
CA SER A 185 -12.05 11.39 -9.05
C SER A 185 -12.87 10.29 -9.75
N TYR A 186 -13.20 10.48 -11.01
CA TYR A 186 -13.94 9.49 -11.81
C TYR A 186 -13.12 8.21 -12.10
N GLU A 187 -11.79 8.31 -12.21
CA GLU A 187 -10.93 7.15 -12.43
C GLU A 187 -10.89 6.26 -11.17
N PHE A 188 -11.02 6.85 -10.00
CA PHE A 188 -11.08 6.11 -8.74
C PHE A 188 -12.40 5.35 -8.53
N LEU A 189 -13.48 5.68 -9.25
CA LEU A 189 -14.74 4.95 -9.17
C LEU A 189 -14.57 3.46 -9.50
N GLY A 190 -13.66 3.12 -10.39
CA GLY A 190 -13.34 1.74 -10.73
C GLY A 190 -12.75 0.92 -9.57
N TYR A 191 -12.27 1.58 -8.51
CA TYR A 191 -11.75 0.96 -7.29
C TYR A 191 -12.73 1.00 -6.12
N ALA A 192 -13.84 1.69 -6.26
CA ALA A 192 -14.74 1.99 -5.15
C ALA A 192 -15.50 0.78 -4.62
N ALA A 193 -15.85 -0.17 -5.48
CA ALA A 193 -16.71 -1.31 -5.13
C ALA A 193 -16.17 -2.15 -3.96
N GLN A 194 -14.85 -2.24 -3.82
CA GLN A 194 -14.21 -3.04 -2.76
C GLN A 194 -14.08 -2.30 -1.43
N ASN A 195 -14.21 -0.97 -1.42
CA ASN A 195 -13.89 -0.13 -0.26
C ASN A 195 -15.01 0.77 0.24
N LEU A 196 -16.06 0.98 -0.55
CA LEU A 196 -17.20 1.82 -0.16
C LEU A 196 -17.90 1.34 1.10
N VAL A 197 -17.82 0.05 1.43
CA VAL A 197 -18.40 -0.52 2.64
C VAL A 197 -17.83 0.14 3.91
N TYR A 198 -16.56 0.55 3.89
CA TYR A 198 -15.89 1.19 5.04
C TYR A 198 -16.29 2.65 5.24
N PHE A 199 -16.70 3.32 4.17
CA PHE A 199 -17.22 4.68 4.22
C PHE A 199 -18.72 4.74 4.47
N ALA A 200 -19.45 3.65 4.17
CA ALA A 200 -20.91 3.62 4.23
C ALA A 200 -21.48 3.53 5.65
N ASN A 201 -20.66 3.24 6.66
CA ASN A 201 -21.13 3.15 8.04
C ASN A 201 -20.29 4.00 9.00
N PRO A 202 -20.36 5.33 8.90
CA PRO A 202 -19.60 6.23 9.76
C PRO A 202 -20.09 6.23 11.22
N GLU A 203 -21.34 5.80 11.47
CA GLU A 203 -21.98 5.97 12.78
C GLU A 203 -21.79 4.76 13.70
N ALA A 204 -21.34 3.61 13.21
CA ALA A 204 -21.44 2.36 13.94
C ALA A 204 -20.63 2.32 15.25
N HIS A 205 -19.59 3.15 15.45
CA HIS A 205 -18.71 3.05 16.63
C HIS A 205 -18.02 4.36 17.07
N VAL A 206 -18.58 5.53 16.76
CA VAL A 206 -17.93 6.83 17.02
C VAL A 206 -18.06 7.30 18.47
N ALA A 207 -19.01 6.76 19.24
CA ALA A 207 -19.42 7.39 20.49
C ALA A 207 -18.44 7.27 21.66
N GLU A 208 -17.62 6.22 21.74
CA GLU A 208 -16.83 5.97 22.97
C GLU A 208 -15.36 6.36 22.89
N TYR A 209 -14.72 6.33 21.70
CA TYR A 209 -13.26 6.45 21.64
C TYR A 209 -12.73 7.82 21.20
N GLN A 210 -13.57 8.82 20.90
CA GLN A 210 -13.17 10.19 20.55
C GLN A 210 -11.99 10.30 19.55
N ILE A 211 -11.97 9.44 18.56
CA ILE A 211 -11.02 9.56 17.44
C ILE A 211 -11.54 10.69 16.55
N SER A 212 -10.65 11.57 16.11
CA SER A 212 -11.06 12.59 15.17
C SER A 212 -11.53 11.96 13.85
N GLU A 213 -12.53 12.55 13.25
CA GLU A 213 -13.06 12.10 11.97
C GLU A 213 -11.95 12.11 10.90
N GLU A 214 -11.12 13.14 10.91
CA GLU A 214 -9.98 13.30 10.03
C GLU A 214 -8.99 12.11 10.15
N GLN A 215 -8.68 11.70 11.38
CA GLN A 215 -7.75 10.57 11.62
C GLN A 215 -8.32 9.27 11.05
N ARG A 216 -9.59 8.99 11.30
CA ARG A 216 -10.25 7.79 10.79
C ARG A 216 -10.31 7.78 9.27
N PHE A 217 -10.70 8.89 8.66
CA PHE A 217 -10.75 9.01 7.20
C PHE A 217 -9.35 8.92 6.58
N ALA A 218 -8.36 9.58 7.17
CA ALA A 218 -6.98 9.50 6.69
C ALA A 218 -6.46 8.06 6.65
N THR A 219 -6.74 7.29 7.70
CA THR A 219 -6.33 5.89 7.77
C THR A 219 -7.04 5.03 6.73
N GLN A 220 -8.35 5.22 6.54
CA GLN A 220 -9.13 4.49 5.54
C GLN A 220 -8.71 4.85 4.11
N LEU A 221 -8.57 6.15 3.81
CA LEU A 221 -8.09 6.63 2.51
C LEU A 221 -6.68 6.14 2.21
N GLY A 222 -5.80 6.12 3.23
CA GLY A 222 -4.44 5.63 3.08
C GLY A 222 -4.38 4.15 2.70
N TYR A 223 -5.20 3.30 3.35
CA TYR A 223 -5.30 1.90 2.97
C TYR A 223 -5.86 1.73 1.56
N TRP A 224 -6.88 2.48 1.19
CA TRP A 224 -7.48 2.41 -0.13
C TRP A 224 -6.49 2.84 -1.22
N LEU A 225 -5.81 3.98 -1.01
CA LEU A 225 -4.79 4.45 -1.93
C LEU A 225 -3.66 3.43 -2.09
N PHE A 226 -3.08 2.96 -0.98
CA PHE A 226 -1.89 2.09 -1.03
C PHE A 226 -2.20 0.68 -1.53
N ASN A 227 -3.23 0.03 -0.95
CA ASN A 227 -3.49 -1.39 -1.18
C ASN A 227 -4.32 -1.68 -2.44
N TYR A 228 -5.00 -0.67 -3.00
CA TYR A 228 -5.83 -0.89 -4.19
C TYR A 228 -5.39 0.01 -5.35
N ILE A 229 -5.40 1.33 -5.19
CA ILE A 229 -5.11 2.24 -6.32
C ILE A 229 -3.65 2.12 -6.77
N MET A 230 -2.69 2.07 -5.83
CA MET A 230 -1.26 1.97 -6.16
C MET A 230 -0.81 0.52 -6.41
N MET A 231 -1.53 -0.47 -5.87
CA MET A 231 -1.19 -1.89 -6.05
C MET A 231 -1.80 -2.47 -7.33
N PHE A 232 -3.00 -2.03 -7.71
CA PHE A 232 -3.67 -2.42 -8.94
C PHE A 232 -3.53 -1.28 -9.97
N PRO A 233 -2.49 -1.30 -10.80
CA PRO A 233 -2.11 -0.15 -11.62
C PRO A 233 -3.21 0.29 -12.58
N GLY A 234 -3.41 1.60 -12.64
CA GLY A 234 -4.39 2.27 -13.46
C GLY A 234 -4.04 3.77 -13.50
N PRO A 235 -4.71 4.65 -12.71
CA PRO A 235 -4.38 6.09 -12.68
C PRO A 235 -2.97 6.38 -12.17
N ILE A 236 -2.47 5.55 -11.25
CA ILE A 236 -1.12 5.64 -10.68
C ILE A 236 -0.39 4.32 -10.98
N LEU A 237 0.72 4.43 -11.68
CA LEU A 237 1.54 3.30 -12.12
C LEU A 237 2.83 3.22 -11.30
N SER A 238 3.18 2.02 -10.83
CA SER A 238 4.52 1.75 -10.30
C SER A 238 5.57 1.83 -11.41
N GLU A 239 6.85 1.93 -11.07
CA GLU A 239 7.95 1.95 -12.07
C GLU A 239 7.86 0.80 -13.08
N PRO A 240 7.66 -0.49 -12.67
CA PRO A 240 7.49 -1.57 -13.65
C PRO A 240 6.24 -1.42 -14.50
N SER A 241 5.13 -0.93 -13.91
CA SER A 241 3.88 -0.74 -14.65
C SER A 241 3.96 0.42 -15.64
N ALA A 242 4.67 1.50 -15.28
CA ALA A 242 4.92 2.61 -16.17
C ALA A 242 5.82 2.18 -17.35
N ALA A 243 6.87 1.40 -17.09
CA ALA A 243 7.71 0.83 -18.15
C ALA A 243 6.89 -0.06 -19.09
N ALA A 244 6.03 -0.93 -18.55
CA ALA A 244 5.14 -1.76 -19.35
C ALA A 244 4.17 -0.92 -20.19
N TYR A 245 3.56 0.10 -19.59
CA TYR A 245 2.70 1.04 -20.30
C TYR A 245 3.40 1.74 -21.45
N LEU A 246 4.70 2.03 -21.31
CA LEU A 246 5.55 2.63 -22.36
C LEU A 246 6.13 1.58 -23.32
N ASN A 247 5.75 0.31 -23.22
CA ASN A 247 6.26 -0.81 -23.99
C ASN A 247 7.79 -0.98 -23.92
N ILE A 248 8.42 -0.66 -22.79
CA ILE A 248 9.87 -0.83 -22.57
C ILE A 248 10.13 -1.79 -21.42
N GLN A 249 11.26 -2.50 -21.48
CA GLN A 249 11.65 -3.38 -20.38
C GLN A 249 11.89 -2.56 -19.10
N PRO A 250 11.38 -2.98 -17.91
CA PRO A 250 11.57 -2.24 -16.66
C PRO A 250 13.02 -1.94 -16.30
N SER A 251 13.97 -2.79 -16.73
CA SER A 251 15.39 -2.58 -16.53
C SER A 251 15.95 -1.34 -17.25
N GLU A 252 15.31 -0.93 -18.36
CA GLU A 252 15.78 0.22 -19.15
C GLU A 252 15.66 1.54 -18.42
N LEU A 253 14.66 1.69 -17.51
CA LEU A 253 14.52 2.87 -16.67
C LEU A 253 15.72 3.09 -15.74
N LYS A 254 16.35 2.00 -15.29
CA LYS A 254 17.54 2.08 -14.44
C LYS A 254 18.84 2.18 -15.25
N LYS A 255 18.82 1.67 -16.48
CA LYS A 255 19.96 1.64 -17.38
C LYS A 255 20.21 3.01 -18.03
N HIS A 256 19.14 3.74 -18.36
CA HIS A 256 19.18 5.01 -19.09
C HIS A 256 18.69 6.17 -18.22
N SER A 257 19.60 7.03 -17.77
CA SER A 257 19.27 8.22 -16.97
C SER A 257 18.40 9.22 -17.72
N GLU A 258 18.55 9.31 -19.05
CA GLU A 258 17.80 10.16 -19.96
C GLU A 258 16.29 9.81 -19.95
N LEU A 259 15.97 8.50 -19.93
CA LEU A 259 14.60 8.02 -19.76
C LEU A 259 14.02 8.44 -18.41
N SER A 260 14.78 8.19 -17.33
CA SER A 260 14.35 8.56 -15.99
C SER A 260 14.13 10.07 -15.87
N GLU A 261 14.95 10.88 -16.49
CA GLU A 261 14.80 12.34 -16.52
C GLU A 261 13.53 12.77 -17.28
N ALA A 262 13.29 12.20 -18.45
CA ALA A 262 12.09 12.49 -19.25
C ALA A 262 10.79 12.13 -18.51
N LEU A 263 10.81 11.07 -17.69
CA LEU A 263 9.65 10.62 -16.94
C LEU A 263 9.37 11.45 -15.67
N LYS A 264 10.26 12.34 -15.25
CA LYS A 264 10.05 13.18 -14.06
C LYS A 264 8.78 14.04 -14.16
N VAL A 265 8.41 14.47 -15.36
CA VAL A 265 7.18 15.26 -15.59
C VAL A 265 5.91 14.47 -15.23
N ALA A 266 5.97 13.15 -15.30
CA ALA A 266 4.86 12.26 -14.95
C ALA A 266 4.98 11.68 -13.54
N GLN A 267 6.03 12.00 -12.80
CA GLN A 267 6.27 11.40 -11.49
C GLN A 267 5.18 11.79 -10.49
N TYR A 268 4.69 10.80 -9.76
CA TYR A 268 3.77 10.98 -8.65
C TYR A 268 4.52 11.40 -7.39
N HIS A 269 4.08 12.49 -6.74
CA HIS A 269 4.68 13.03 -5.52
C HIS A 269 3.70 13.07 -4.34
N GLY A 270 2.60 12.32 -4.40
CA GLY A 270 1.60 12.24 -3.34
C GLY A 270 1.98 11.32 -2.17
N PRO A 271 1.03 11.03 -1.27
CA PRO A 271 1.23 10.09 -0.17
C PRO A 271 1.81 8.76 -0.65
N PHE A 272 2.72 8.18 0.12
CA PHE A 272 3.44 6.92 -0.15
C PHE A 272 4.44 6.95 -1.33
N SER A 273 4.66 8.08 -2.00
CA SER A 273 5.62 8.19 -3.11
C SER A 273 7.08 7.91 -2.72
N GLU A 274 7.43 8.01 -1.43
CA GLU A 274 8.77 7.69 -0.92
C GLU A 274 9.07 6.17 -0.87
N ILE A 275 8.06 5.31 -1.03
CA ILE A 275 8.24 3.84 -0.99
C ILE A 275 8.91 3.31 -2.24
N ALA A 276 8.53 3.86 -3.39
CA ALA A 276 9.07 3.55 -4.71
C ALA A 276 8.67 4.67 -5.69
N PRO A 277 9.31 4.78 -6.85
CA PRO A 277 8.84 5.65 -7.91
C PRO A 277 7.46 5.22 -8.42
N TYR A 278 6.57 6.20 -8.53
CA TYR A 278 5.25 6.05 -9.13
C TYR A 278 5.01 7.16 -10.14
N PHE A 279 4.10 6.93 -11.07
CA PHE A 279 3.85 7.84 -12.19
C PHE A 279 2.34 8.01 -12.43
N TRP A 280 1.93 9.22 -12.81
CA TRP A 280 0.59 9.49 -13.29
C TRP A 280 0.43 8.97 -14.71
N ARG A 281 -0.53 8.05 -14.92
CA ARG A 281 -0.83 7.55 -16.26
C ARG A 281 -1.25 8.68 -17.22
N SER A 282 -2.08 9.63 -16.78
CA SER A 282 -2.50 10.77 -17.58
C SER A 282 -1.32 11.60 -18.09
N ALA A 283 -0.32 11.85 -17.24
CA ALA A 283 0.88 12.58 -17.65
C ALA A 283 1.78 11.76 -18.59
N LEU A 284 1.80 10.43 -18.45
CA LEU A 284 2.48 9.55 -19.43
C LEU A 284 1.77 9.58 -20.80
N ILE A 285 0.43 9.64 -20.81
CA ILE A 285 -0.34 9.80 -22.06
C ILE A 285 0.02 11.13 -22.75
N GLU A 286 0.05 12.22 -21.99
CA GLU A 286 0.45 13.54 -22.53
C GLU A 286 1.86 13.48 -23.11
N LEU A 287 2.81 12.87 -22.37
CA LEU A 287 4.18 12.68 -22.84
C LEU A 287 4.24 11.84 -24.12
N LEU A 288 3.48 10.75 -24.22
CA LEU A 288 3.44 9.90 -25.41
C LEU A 288 2.83 10.61 -26.62
N ASN A 289 1.86 11.51 -26.42
CA ASN A 289 1.26 12.28 -27.52
C ASN A 289 2.30 13.14 -28.27
N ASP A 290 3.34 13.58 -27.58
CA ASP A 290 4.43 14.35 -28.20
C ASP A 290 5.33 13.49 -29.11
N PHE A 291 5.21 12.16 -29.02
CA PHE A 291 6.06 11.18 -29.73
C PHE A 291 5.26 10.13 -30.50
N ASP A 292 4.08 10.51 -31.01
CA ASP A 292 3.20 9.61 -31.79
C ASP A 292 2.90 8.28 -31.09
N GLY A 293 2.73 8.29 -29.77
CA GLY A 293 2.42 7.12 -28.95
C GLY A 293 3.64 6.26 -28.55
N ASP A 294 4.85 6.65 -28.93
CA ASP A 294 6.05 5.88 -28.68
C ASP A 294 7.20 6.74 -28.13
N ILE A 295 7.50 6.60 -26.85
CA ILE A 295 8.53 7.41 -26.18
C ILE A 295 9.92 7.28 -26.84
N VAL A 296 10.22 6.14 -27.47
CA VAL A 296 11.53 5.90 -28.11
C VAL A 296 11.72 6.73 -29.40
N ARG A 297 10.64 7.32 -29.92
CA ARG A 297 10.72 8.28 -31.02
C ARG A 297 11.27 9.65 -30.63
N ASN A 298 11.44 9.89 -29.31
CA ASN A 298 12.09 11.11 -28.84
C ASN A 298 13.53 11.18 -29.35
N GLU A 299 13.90 12.33 -29.96
CA GLU A 299 15.25 12.54 -30.50
C GLU A 299 16.35 12.37 -29.46
N ALA A 300 16.06 12.66 -28.17
CA ALA A 300 16.98 12.44 -27.05
C ALA A 300 17.36 10.98 -26.85
N PHE A 301 16.58 10.02 -27.35
CA PHE A 301 16.80 8.60 -27.19
C PHE A 301 17.29 7.91 -28.47
N ARG A 302 17.52 8.67 -29.54
CA ARG A 302 17.91 8.12 -30.86
C ARG A 302 19.11 7.19 -30.80
N ASP A 303 20.08 7.49 -29.96
CA ASP A 303 21.32 6.72 -29.81
C ASP A 303 21.26 5.68 -28.68
N LEU A 304 20.09 5.52 -28.04
CA LEU A 304 19.90 4.54 -26.99
C LEU A 304 19.27 3.26 -27.53
N GLU A 305 19.91 2.12 -27.23
CA GLU A 305 19.35 0.80 -27.50
C GLU A 305 18.37 0.44 -26.39
N ILE A 306 17.12 0.86 -26.50
CA ILE A 306 16.06 0.63 -25.51
C ILE A 306 15.33 -0.67 -25.86
N ALA A 307 15.41 -1.65 -24.98
CA ALA A 307 14.74 -2.93 -25.13
C ALA A 307 13.22 -2.79 -24.90
N ARG A 308 12.43 -3.29 -25.86
CA ARG A 308 10.97 -3.31 -25.81
C ARG A 308 10.43 -4.60 -25.23
N ILE A 309 9.22 -4.55 -24.69
CA ILE A 309 8.45 -5.73 -24.26
C ILE A 309 7.87 -6.41 -25.51
N ASP A 310 7.16 -5.67 -26.34
CA ASP A 310 6.65 -6.14 -27.62
C ASP A 310 7.44 -5.52 -28.78
N THR A 311 8.25 -6.34 -29.43
CA THR A 311 9.05 -5.93 -30.58
C THR A 311 8.28 -5.98 -31.90
N GLN A 312 7.12 -6.66 -31.95
CA GLN A 312 6.27 -6.77 -33.14
C GLN A 312 5.29 -5.60 -33.24
N SER A 313 4.85 -5.09 -32.09
CA SER A 313 3.92 -3.97 -32.00
C SER A 313 4.48 -2.89 -31.07
N PRO A 314 5.52 -2.15 -31.50
CA PRO A 314 6.20 -1.18 -30.64
C PRO A 314 5.31 -0.06 -30.12
N ASP A 315 4.22 0.25 -30.79
CA ASP A 315 3.24 1.27 -30.38
C ASP A 315 2.11 0.69 -29.49
N SER A 316 2.13 -0.63 -29.19
CA SER A 316 1.11 -1.24 -28.34
C SER A 316 1.42 -1.01 -26.86
N VAL A 317 0.34 -0.90 -26.07
CA VAL A 317 0.44 -0.93 -24.60
C VAL A 317 0.70 -2.36 -24.14
N ALA A 318 1.72 -2.55 -23.32
CA ALA A 318 1.94 -3.80 -22.59
C ALA A 318 1.42 -3.66 -21.16
N TYR A 319 1.35 -4.79 -20.45
CA TYR A 319 0.76 -4.86 -19.11
C TYR A 319 1.75 -5.43 -18.11
N ILE A 320 1.40 -5.33 -16.83
CA ILE A 320 2.08 -6.05 -15.74
C ILE A 320 1.19 -7.20 -15.27
N CYS A 321 1.75 -8.39 -15.22
CA CYS A 321 1.10 -9.51 -14.56
C CYS A 321 1.08 -9.29 -13.04
N LEU A 322 -0.12 -9.19 -12.45
CA LEU A 322 -0.30 -8.95 -11.01
C LEU A 322 0.28 -10.06 -10.13
N VAL A 323 0.38 -11.27 -10.65
CA VAL A 323 0.85 -12.45 -9.90
C VAL A 323 2.36 -12.58 -9.98
N SER A 324 2.93 -12.50 -11.18
CA SER A 324 4.38 -12.67 -11.37
C SER A 324 5.18 -11.37 -11.25
N GLY A 325 4.50 -10.19 -11.35
CA GLY A 325 5.15 -8.88 -11.41
C GLY A 325 5.94 -8.65 -12.71
N LYS A 326 5.80 -9.52 -13.70
CA LYS A 326 6.53 -9.44 -14.97
C LYS A 326 5.72 -8.66 -16.01
N PRO A 327 6.39 -7.92 -16.91
CA PRO A 327 5.73 -7.34 -18.06
C PRO A 327 5.25 -8.45 -19.00
N ILE A 328 4.07 -8.24 -19.57
CA ILE A 328 3.44 -9.14 -20.53
C ILE A 328 2.89 -8.36 -21.71
N THR A 329 2.84 -8.98 -22.89
CA THR A 329 2.22 -8.42 -24.07
C THR A 329 0.69 -8.56 -24.02
N GLU A 330 -0.02 -7.86 -24.88
CA GLU A 330 -1.47 -8.03 -25.03
C GLU A 330 -1.86 -9.47 -25.38
N GLN A 331 -1.05 -10.17 -26.17
CA GLN A 331 -1.31 -11.55 -26.57
C GLN A 331 -1.13 -12.56 -25.44
N GLN A 332 -0.30 -12.24 -24.46
CA GLN A 332 -0.08 -13.06 -23.25
C GLN A 332 -1.08 -12.78 -22.13
N ALA A 333 -1.82 -11.68 -22.25
CA ALA A 333 -2.73 -11.26 -21.20
C ALA A 333 -4.04 -12.07 -21.24
N ALA A 334 -4.35 -12.74 -20.15
CA ALA A 334 -5.66 -13.36 -19.95
C ALA A 334 -6.78 -12.30 -19.82
N PRO A 335 -8.05 -12.70 -20.02
CA PRO A 335 -9.17 -11.85 -19.66
C PRO A 335 -9.07 -11.41 -18.20
N THR A 336 -9.41 -10.14 -17.93
CA THR A 336 -9.28 -9.58 -16.58
C THR A 336 -10.16 -10.33 -15.60
N PRO A 337 -9.60 -10.92 -14.53
CA PRO A 337 -10.40 -11.59 -13.50
C PRO A 337 -11.34 -10.63 -12.75
N ASP A 338 -12.46 -11.12 -12.25
CA ASP A 338 -13.47 -10.31 -11.55
C ASP A 338 -12.97 -9.63 -10.28
N TRP A 339 -11.92 -10.18 -9.66
CA TRP A 339 -11.29 -9.60 -8.48
C TRP A 339 -10.34 -8.42 -8.77
N VAL A 340 -10.02 -8.16 -10.04
CA VAL A 340 -9.25 -6.97 -10.44
C VAL A 340 -10.19 -5.78 -10.52
N PRO A 341 -9.88 -4.65 -9.84
CA PRO A 341 -10.71 -3.46 -9.93
C PRO A 341 -10.85 -2.97 -11.38
N SER A 342 -12.05 -2.58 -11.77
CA SER A 342 -12.31 -2.10 -13.15
C SER A 342 -11.52 -0.85 -13.53
N GLY A 343 -11.02 -0.09 -12.54
CA GLY A 343 -10.13 1.06 -12.74
C GLY A 343 -8.67 0.68 -13.01
N ALA A 344 -8.29 -0.58 -12.78
CA ALA A 344 -6.92 -1.06 -12.96
C ALA A 344 -6.69 -1.54 -14.40
N SER A 345 -6.76 -0.63 -15.35
CA SER A 345 -6.71 -0.93 -16.80
C SER A 345 -5.39 -1.56 -17.26
N GLU A 346 -4.28 -1.23 -16.60
CA GLU A 346 -2.93 -1.72 -16.90
C GLU A 346 -2.58 -3.02 -16.16
N ALA A 347 -3.45 -3.46 -15.26
CA ALA A 347 -3.28 -4.72 -14.52
C ALA A 347 -3.86 -5.90 -15.32
N ARG A 348 -3.08 -6.95 -15.49
CA ARG A 348 -3.51 -8.21 -16.13
C ARG A 348 -2.93 -9.39 -15.36
N VAL A 349 -3.35 -10.58 -15.74
CA VAL A 349 -2.70 -11.83 -15.35
C VAL A 349 -2.23 -12.50 -16.63
N ASP A 350 -1.03 -13.04 -16.62
CA ASP A 350 -0.50 -13.85 -17.70
C ASP A 350 -1.36 -15.12 -17.84
N ASP A 351 -1.75 -15.49 -19.07
CA ASP A 351 -2.65 -16.62 -19.34
C ASP A 351 -2.07 -17.95 -18.88
N ASP A 352 -0.77 -18.14 -19.03
CA ASP A 352 -0.07 -19.32 -18.53
C ASP A 352 -0.13 -19.39 -17.00
N VAL A 353 0.13 -18.24 -16.32
CA VAL A 353 0.04 -18.14 -14.87
C VAL A 353 -1.39 -18.36 -14.38
N LEU A 354 -2.39 -17.80 -15.06
CA LEU A 354 -3.79 -17.99 -14.72
C LEU A 354 -4.20 -19.47 -14.83
N SER A 355 -3.72 -20.15 -15.89
CA SER A 355 -3.95 -21.58 -16.11
C SER A 355 -3.32 -22.45 -15.02
N GLU A 356 -2.11 -22.10 -14.55
CA GLU A 356 -1.45 -22.79 -13.43
C GLU A 356 -2.13 -22.56 -12.09
N LEU A 357 -2.71 -21.39 -11.86
CA LEU A 357 -3.46 -21.08 -10.63
C LEU A 357 -4.76 -21.90 -10.50
N GLY A 358 -5.37 -22.27 -11.61
CA GLY A 358 -6.58 -23.09 -11.64
C GLY A 358 -7.69 -22.52 -10.72
N PRO A 359 -8.19 -23.32 -9.73
CA PRO A 359 -9.26 -22.88 -8.83
C PRO A 359 -8.92 -21.65 -7.97
N LEU A 360 -7.66 -21.35 -7.77
CA LEU A 360 -7.23 -20.16 -7.01
C LEU A 360 -7.39 -18.86 -7.81
N ALA A 361 -7.60 -18.96 -9.13
CA ALA A 361 -7.79 -17.79 -10.00
C ALA A 361 -9.13 -17.07 -9.75
N GLY A 362 -10.09 -17.72 -9.10
CA GLY A 362 -11.39 -17.17 -8.72
C GLY A 362 -11.43 -16.53 -7.33
N ILE A 363 -10.33 -15.94 -6.88
CA ILE A 363 -10.18 -15.31 -5.55
C ILE A 363 -11.23 -14.22 -5.32
#